data_43f447a5488044267c37c5e696469257
#
_entry.id   43f447a5488044267c37c5e696469257
#
_cell.length_a   1.000
_cell.length_b   1.000
_cell.length_c   1.000
_cell.angle_alpha   90.00
_cell.angle_beta   90.00
_cell.angle_gamma   90.00
#
_symmetry.space_group_name_H-M   'P 1'
#
loop_
_entity.id
_entity.type
_entity.pdbx_description
1 polymer ?
#
loop_
_entity_poly.entity_id
_entity_poly.type
_entity_poly.pdbx_seq_one_letter_code
_entity_poly.pdbx_strand_id
1 'polypeptide(L)'
;GKKLDTALDIIQGYNGNDWKNHRKFCNISFKRNLVHIDDLCDIYVICWNNNQQTPIHDHSSNGCILKILEGQINEQLFTPDVKFIKQIVNKKGDVSYIDNDIGLHKVINGNNKTVSLHVYSPPLYKGKKYTGNEYTGNGYNGNGYNYNIYNSNIYRNNGI
;
A
#
# COMPACT_ATOMS: atom_id res chain seq x y z
N GLY A 1 13.62 -13.16 10.05
CA GLY A 1 14.24 -12.06 9.33
C GLY A 1 13.93 -10.73 10.01
N LYS A 2 14.70 -9.71 9.67
CA LYS A 2 14.50 -8.38 10.24
C LYS A 2 13.35 -7.68 9.51
N LYS A 3 12.40 -7.11 10.25
CA LYS A 3 11.26 -6.38 9.67
C LYS A 3 11.72 -5.18 8.82
N LEU A 4 10.99 -4.88 7.74
CA LEU A 4 11.28 -3.75 6.83
C LEU A 4 11.06 -2.37 7.48
N ASP A 5 10.33 -2.28 8.58
CA ASP A 5 10.11 -1.01 9.30
C ASP A 5 11.44 -0.28 9.60
N THR A 6 12.54 -1.02 9.78
CA THR A 6 13.89 -0.45 9.97
C THR A 6 14.42 0.31 8.73
N ALA A 7 13.82 0.13 7.56
CA ALA A 7 14.17 0.83 6.32
C ALA A 7 13.28 2.04 6.02
N LEU A 8 12.30 2.35 6.89
CA LEU A 8 11.35 3.45 6.67
C LEU A 8 12.04 4.79 6.42
N ASP A 9 13.06 5.14 7.21
CA ASP A 9 13.79 6.41 7.07
C ASP A 9 14.49 6.52 5.73
N ILE A 10 15.05 5.42 5.23
CA ILE A 10 15.73 5.36 3.93
C ILE A 10 14.71 5.65 2.82
N ILE A 11 13.57 4.96 2.85
CA ILE A 11 12.50 5.14 1.85
C ILE A 11 11.84 6.52 1.99
N GLN A 12 11.66 7.02 3.21
CA GLN A 12 11.15 8.38 3.45
C GLN A 12 12.08 9.43 2.84
N GLY A 13 13.39 9.26 2.96
CA GLY A 13 14.41 10.19 2.42
C GLY A 13 14.59 10.10 0.90
N TYR A 14 14.09 9.08 0.23
CA TYR A 14 14.21 8.95 -1.22
C TYR A 14 13.42 10.06 -1.93
N ASN A 15 14.12 10.87 -2.73
CA ASN A 15 13.56 11.99 -3.51
C ASN A 15 14.05 12.02 -4.97
N GLY A 16 14.58 10.90 -5.47
CA GLY A 16 15.07 10.75 -6.82
C GLY A 16 13.97 10.83 -7.89
N ASN A 17 14.39 10.90 -9.14
CA ASN A 17 13.52 10.96 -10.31
C ASN A 17 13.65 9.73 -11.22
N ASP A 18 14.56 8.81 -10.90
CA ASP A 18 14.87 7.60 -11.67
C ASP A 18 13.68 6.63 -11.74
N TRP A 19 12.77 6.65 -10.77
CA TRP A 19 11.51 5.90 -10.83
C TRP A 19 10.67 6.19 -12.09
N LYS A 20 10.85 7.36 -12.71
CA LYS A 20 10.14 7.74 -13.95
C LYS A 20 10.47 6.83 -15.11
N ASN A 21 11.63 6.17 -15.10
CA ASN A 21 12.00 5.16 -16.09
C ASN A 21 11.10 3.91 -16.02
N HIS A 22 10.43 3.69 -14.89
CA HIS A 22 9.52 2.59 -14.63
C HIS A 22 8.05 3.01 -14.62
N ARG A 23 7.72 4.25 -15.02
CA ARG A 23 6.36 4.80 -15.04
C ARG A 23 5.58 4.29 -16.24
N LYS A 24 5.13 3.04 -16.18
CA LYS A 24 4.38 2.34 -17.24
C LYS A 24 3.04 1.87 -16.69
N PHE A 25 1.94 2.32 -17.31
CA PHE A 25 0.56 2.00 -16.95
C PHE A 25 -0.01 0.86 -17.81
N CYS A 26 -1.03 0.19 -17.29
CA CYS A 26 -1.86 -0.77 -18.01
C CYS A 26 -3.34 -0.44 -17.79
N ASN A 27 -4.14 -0.47 -18.86
CA ASN A 27 -5.57 -0.15 -18.75
C ASN A 27 -6.42 -1.28 -18.16
N ILE A 28 -5.90 -2.51 -18.14
CA ILE A 28 -6.62 -3.69 -17.64
C ILE A 28 -6.53 -3.77 -16.11
N SER A 29 -5.35 -3.51 -15.55
CA SER A 29 -5.10 -3.56 -14.11
C SER A 29 -3.94 -2.64 -13.74
N PHE A 30 -3.74 -2.36 -12.44
CA PHE A 30 -2.51 -1.70 -11.98
C PHE A 30 -1.30 -2.50 -12.46
N LYS A 31 -0.21 -1.80 -12.80
CA LYS A 31 0.99 -2.42 -13.35
C LYS A 31 2.14 -2.36 -12.36
N ARG A 32 2.65 -3.53 -12.01
CA ARG A 32 3.88 -3.69 -11.21
C ARG A 32 5.08 -3.68 -12.17
N ASN A 33 5.90 -2.64 -12.09
CA ASN A 33 7.13 -2.52 -12.87
C ASN A 33 8.30 -2.82 -11.94
N LEU A 34 8.97 -3.96 -12.16
CA LEU A 34 10.11 -4.38 -11.33
C LEU A 34 11.28 -3.40 -11.51
N VAL A 35 11.83 -2.94 -10.40
CA VAL A 35 13.01 -2.05 -10.34
C VAL A 35 14.25 -2.81 -9.89
N HIS A 36 14.09 -3.64 -8.84
CA HIS A 36 15.17 -4.39 -8.23
C HIS A 36 14.66 -5.68 -7.60
N ILE A 37 15.50 -6.71 -7.61
CA ILE A 37 15.28 -7.95 -6.87
C ILE A 37 16.62 -8.55 -6.47
N ASP A 38 16.71 -8.97 -5.21
CA ASP A 38 17.83 -9.74 -4.67
C ASP A 38 17.31 -10.76 -3.63
N ASP A 39 18.20 -11.36 -2.84
CA ASP A 39 17.82 -12.34 -1.82
C ASP A 39 17.09 -11.73 -0.60
N LEU A 40 17.11 -10.41 -0.45
CA LEU A 40 16.56 -9.70 0.71
C LEU A 40 15.20 -9.08 0.43
N CYS A 41 15.04 -8.48 -0.77
CA CYS A 41 13.83 -7.77 -1.13
C CYS A 41 13.57 -7.72 -2.63
N ASP A 42 12.36 -7.37 -3.00
CA ASP A 42 12.02 -6.87 -4.33
C ASP A 42 11.40 -5.47 -4.24
N ILE A 43 11.68 -4.66 -5.26
CA ILE A 43 11.23 -3.28 -5.34
C ILE A 43 10.47 -3.09 -6.65
N TYR A 44 9.28 -2.51 -6.56
CA TYR A 44 8.43 -2.19 -7.70
C TYR A 44 8.05 -0.73 -7.72
N VAL A 45 7.99 -0.16 -8.91
CA VAL A 45 7.17 1.02 -9.19
C VAL A 45 5.83 0.53 -9.71
N ILE A 46 4.77 0.80 -8.97
CA ILE A 46 3.41 0.40 -9.33
C ILE A 46 2.65 1.62 -9.85
N CYS A 47 2.10 1.47 -11.06
CA CYS A 47 1.34 2.50 -11.74
C CYS A 47 -0.14 2.13 -11.77
N TRP A 48 -0.98 3.07 -11.32
CA TRP A 48 -2.42 2.92 -11.13
C TRP A 48 -3.19 3.87 -12.02
N ASN A 49 -4.03 3.36 -12.90
CA ASN A 49 -5.05 4.14 -13.58
C ASN A 49 -6.28 4.32 -12.68
N ASN A 50 -7.24 5.13 -13.12
CA ASN A 50 -8.47 5.42 -12.39
C ASN A 50 -9.17 4.13 -11.94
N ASN A 51 -9.59 4.10 -10.67
CA ASN A 51 -10.39 3.03 -10.06
C ASN A 51 -9.70 1.65 -10.00
N GLN A 52 -8.41 1.55 -10.30
CA GLN A 52 -7.69 0.30 -10.11
C GLN A 52 -7.41 0.05 -8.63
N GLN A 53 -7.50 -1.21 -8.22
CA GLN A 53 -7.39 -1.60 -6.81
C GLN A 53 -6.85 -3.02 -6.66
N THR A 54 -6.30 -3.32 -5.49
CA THR A 54 -5.95 -4.68 -5.10
C THR A 54 -7.16 -5.39 -4.47
N PRO A 55 -7.17 -6.72 -4.40
CA PRO A 55 -8.00 -7.42 -3.42
C PRO A 55 -7.51 -7.11 -1.99
N ILE A 56 -8.28 -7.51 -0.96
CA ILE A 56 -7.77 -7.60 0.42
C ILE A 56 -6.72 -8.70 0.43
N HIS A 57 -5.54 -8.44 0.99
CA HIS A 57 -4.43 -9.39 0.96
C HIS A 57 -3.50 -9.25 2.18
N ASP A 58 -2.71 -10.28 2.38
CA ASP A 58 -1.64 -10.34 3.38
C ASP A 58 -0.27 -9.97 2.79
N HIS A 59 0.79 -10.06 3.60
CA HIS A 59 2.10 -9.52 3.29
C HIS A 59 3.23 -10.53 3.43
N SER A 60 4.37 -10.23 2.80
CA SER A 60 5.65 -10.89 3.07
C SER A 60 5.96 -10.87 4.57
N SER A 61 6.66 -11.88 5.08
CA SER A 61 6.89 -12.06 6.52
C SER A 61 7.62 -10.89 7.21
N ASN A 62 8.45 -10.14 6.46
CA ASN A 62 9.13 -8.95 6.97
C ASN A 62 8.37 -7.65 6.64
N GLY A 63 7.23 -7.74 5.98
CA GLY A 63 6.35 -6.61 5.64
C GLY A 63 6.55 -6.02 4.26
N CYS A 64 5.83 -4.92 4.04
CA CYS A 64 5.85 -4.10 2.85
C CYS A 64 5.95 -2.62 3.23
N ILE A 65 6.78 -1.87 2.52
CA ILE A 65 6.79 -0.40 2.57
C ILE A 65 6.18 0.12 1.27
N LEU A 66 5.30 1.11 1.39
CA LEU A 66 4.69 1.82 0.28
C LEU A 66 5.03 3.31 0.40
N LYS A 67 5.51 3.93 -0.68
CA LYS A 67 5.69 5.38 -0.79
C LYS A 67 4.95 5.92 -2.00
N ILE A 68 4.22 7.01 -1.85
CA ILE A 68 3.54 7.67 -2.96
C ILE A 68 4.53 8.61 -3.66
N LEU A 69 4.77 8.35 -4.95
CA LEU A 69 5.66 9.14 -5.81
C LEU A 69 4.88 10.19 -6.62
N GLU A 70 3.64 9.88 -7.02
CA GLU A 70 2.74 10.74 -7.78
C GLU A 70 1.29 10.43 -7.39
N GLY A 71 0.45 11.46 -7.25
CA GLY A 71 -0.97 11.29 -6.96
C GLY A 71 -1.27 10.99 -5.49
N GLN A 72 -2.29 10.21 -5.26
CA GLN A 72 -2.71 9.73 -3.94
C GLN A 72 -3.44 8.41 -4.04
N ILE A 73 -3.44 7.63 -2.95
CA ILE A 73 -4.07 6.33 -2.89
C ILE A 73 -4.78 6.16 -1.55
N ASN A 74 -5.90 5.43 -1.55
CA ASN A 74 -6.58 5.01 -0.34
C ASN A 74 -6.09 3.62 0.06
N GLU A 75 -5.81 3.46 1.34
CA GLU A 75 -5.41 2.19 1.94
C GLU A 75 -6.45 1.82 3.01
N GLN A 76 -7.14 0.71 2.81
CA GLN A 76 -8.08 0.16 3.78
C GLN A 76 -7.41 -0.95 4.57
N LEU A 77 -7.48 -0.85 5.89
CA LEU A 77 -6.91 -1.81 6.84
C LEU A 77 -8.00 -2.72 7.39
N PHE A 78 -7.69 -3.99 7.50
CA PHE A 78 -8.57 -5.04 8.00
C PHE A 78 -7.88 -5.89 9.07
N THR A 79 -8.66 -6.42 9.99
CA THR A 79 -8.20 -7.45 10.93
C THR A 79 -7.87 -8.76 10.18
N PRO A 80 -7.14 -9.72 10.80
CA PRO A 80 -6.88 -11.02 10.19
C PRO A 80 -8.15 -11.81 9.87
N ASP A 81 -9.27 -11.57 10.57
CA ASP A 81 -10.59 -12.15 10.29
C ASP A 81 -11.44 -11.28 9.34
N VAL A 82 -10.78 -10.39 8.59
CA VAL A 82 -11.33 -9.59 7.48
C VAL A 82 -12.42 -8.60 7.91
N LYS A 83 -12.30 -8.03 9.10
CA LYS A 83 -13.15 -6.91 9.53
C LYS A 83 -12.47 -5.59 9.23
N PHE A 84 -13.19 -4.65 8.62
CA PHE A 84 -12.70 -3.31 8.33
C PHE A 84 -12.33 -2.57 9.63
N ILE A 85 -11.14 -1.96 9.64
CA ILE A 85 -10.66 -1.15 10.77
C ILE A 85 -10.75 0.34 10.43
N LYS A 86 -10.09 0.75 9.33
CA LYS A 86 -10.00 2.17 8.93
C LYS A 86 -9.55 2.31 7.47
N GLN A 87 -9.74 3.52 6.95
CA GLN A 87 -9.17 3.94 5.68
C GLN A 87 -8.19 5.10 5.90
N ILE A 88 -7.09 5.05 5.20
CA ILE A 88 -6.01 6.04 5.24
C ILE A 88 -5.83 6.58 3.82
N VAL A 89 -5.66 7.90 3.68
CA VAL A 89 -5.27 8.52 2.41
C VAL A 89 -3.78 8.82 2.45
N ASN A 90 -3.03 8.14 1.59
CA ASN A 90 -1.61 8.39 1.38
C ASN A 90 -1.45 9.31 0.17
N LYS A 91 -0.81 10.46 0.36
CA LYS A 91 -0.54 11.48 -0.65
C LYS A 91 0.92 11.44 -1.08
N LYS A 92 1.25 12.13 -2.16
CA LYS A 92 2.63 12.26 -2.64
C LYS A 92 3.59 12.59 -1.49
N GLY A 93 4.63 11.78 -1.35
CA GLY A 93 5.65 11.86 -0.30
C GLY A 93 5.34 11.05 0.96
N ASP A 94 4.09 10.62 1.15
CA ASP A 94 3.73 9.77 2.30
C ASP A 94 4.31 8.37 2.16
N VAL A 95 4.71 7.82 3.30
CA VAL A 95 5.22 6.44 3.42
C VAL A 95 4.37 5.70 4.42
N SER A 96 3.98 4.47 4.08
CA SER A 96 3.32 3.54 5.00
C SER A 96 4.06 2.21 5.07
N TYR A 97 3.91 1.52 6.18
CA TYR A 97 4.43 0.18 6.42
C TYR A 97 3.30 -0.72 6.87
N ILE A 98 3.30 -1.95 6.39
CA ILE A 98 2.37 -2.98 6.82
C ILE A 98 3.04 -4.35 6.85
N ASP A 99 2.66 -5.16 7.83
CA ASP A 99 2.98 -6.59 7.93
C ASP A 99 1.76 -7.36 8.47
N ASN A 100 1.89 -8.67 8.59
CA ASN A 100 0.79 -9.53 9.03
C ASN A 100 0.43 -9.39 10.51
N ASP A 101 1.29 -8.80 11.33
CA ASP A 101 0.99 -8.49 12.74
C ASP A 101 0.08 -7.26 12.83
N ILE A 102 0.20 -6.33 11.87
CA ILE A 102 -0.66 -5.15 11.75
C ILE A 102 -2.03 -5.53 11.18
N GLY A 103 -2.05 -6.36 10.15
CA GLY A 103 -3.30 -6.84 9.54
C GLY A 103 -3.23 -7.05 8.03
N LEU A 104 -4.41 -7.15 7.43
CA LEU A 104 -4.60 -7.21 5.99
C LEU A 104 -4.90 -5.81 5.46
N HIS A 105 -4.61 -5.57 4.16
CA HIS A 105 -5.03 -4.34 3.54
C HIS A 105 -5.57 -4.50 2.11
N LYS A 106 -6.22 -3.45 1.65
CA LYS A 106 -6.65 -3.22 0.28
C LYS A 106 -6.19 -1.84 -0.14
N VAL A 107 -5.59 -1.75 -1.31
CA VAL A 107 -5.11 -0.49 -1.89
C VAL A 107 -6.03 -0.10 -3.02
N ILE A 108 -6.54 1.13 -3.01
CA ILE A 108 -7.57 1.62 -3.94
C ILE A 108 -7.12 2.94 -4.53
N ASN A 109 -6.97 2.99 -5.86
CA ASN A 109 -6.79 4.25 -6.57
C ASN A 109 -8.16 4.86 -6.90
N GLY A 110 -8.28 6.17 -6.71
CA GLY A 110 -9.48 6.92 -7.09
C GLY A 110 -9.46 7.37 -8.56
N ASN A 111 -9.91 8.59 -8.81
CA ASN A 111 -10.08 9.14 -10.16
C ASN A 111 -8.81 9.76 -10.76
N ASN A 112 -7.64 9.48 -10.21
CA ASN A 112 -6.36 10.02 -10.66
C ASN A 112 -5.42 8.91 -11.12
N LYS A 113 -4.44 9.27 -11.94
CA LYS A 113 -3.25 8.44 -12.09
C LYS A 113 -2.39 8.56 -10.85
N THR A 114 -1.94 7.43 -10.31
CA THR A 114 -1.06 7.37 -9.15
C THR A 114 0.14 6.49 -9.46
N VAL A 115 1.28 6.84 -8.89
CA VAL A 115 2.51 6.04 -8.93
C VAL A 115 3.00 5.85 -7.50
N SER A 116 3.27 4.61 -7.14
CA SER A 116 3.78 4.25 -5.81
C SER A 116 5.01 3.34 -5.91
N LEU A 117 5.92 3.51 -4.97
CA LEU A 117 7.07 2.63 -4.76
C LEU A 117 6.70 1.61 -3.70
N HIS A 118 6.94 0.34 -3.98
CA HIS A 118 6.70 -0.75 -3.04
C HIS A 118 7.97 -1.55 -2.83
N VAL A 119 8.28 -1.84 -1.58
CA VAL A 119 9.38 -2.73 -1.16
C VAL A 119 8.79 -3.88 -0.37
N TYR A 120 9.07 -5.10 -0.78
CA TYR A 120 8.63 -6.33 -0.10
C TYR A 120 9.83 -7.15 0.38
N SER A 121 9.74 -7.74 1.55
CA SER A 121 10.75 -8.67 2.07
C SER A 121 10.10 -9.82 2.85
N PRO A 122 10.51 -11.08 2.61
CA PRO A 122 11.39 -11.52 1.52
C PRO A 122 10.77 -11.29 0.13
N PRO A 123 11.59 -11.38 -0.94
CA PRO A 123 11.13 -11.14 -2.31
C PRO A 123 10.21 -12.26 -2.81
N LEU A 124 9.57 -12.01 -3.97
CA LEU A 124 8.72 -12.96 -4.72
C LEU A 124 7.48 -13.46 -3.97
N TYR A 125 7.10 -12.78 -2.90
CA TYR A 125 5.89 -13.13 -2.17
C TYR A 125 4.63 -12.86 -3.01
N LYS A 126 3.75 -13.85 -3.07
CA LYS A 126 2.43 -13.72 -3.67
C LYS A 126 1.41 -13.65 -2.55
N GLY A 127 0.90 -12.45 -2.28
CA GLY A 127 -0.09 -12.21 -1.24
C GLY A 127 -1.31 -13.13 -1.37
N LYS A 128 -1.70 -13.74 -0.27
CA LYS A 128 -2.97 -14.46 -0.18
C LYS A 128 -4.11 -13.46 -0.22
N LYS A 129 -5.12 -13.76 -1.03
CA LYS A 129 -6.32 -12.92 -1.21
C LYS A 129 -7.42 -13.36 -0.26
N TYR A 130 -8.16 -12.38 0.25
CA TYR A 130 -9.26 -12.57 1.19
C TYR A 130 -10.52 -11.90 0.67
N THR A 131 -11.68 -12.44 1.03
CA THR A 131 -12.99 -11.85 0.78
C THR A 131 -13.63 -11.49 2.11
N GLY A 132 -14.30 -10.33 2.18
CA GLY A 132 -14.94 -9.85 3.40
C GLY A 132 -15.89 -8.69 3.12
N ASN A 133 -16.46 -8.12 4.17
CA ASN A 133 -17.33 -6.94 4.08
C ASN A 133 -16.47 -5.71 3.73
N GLU A 134 -16.33 -5.47 2.43
CA GLU A 134 -15.60 -4.33 1.92
C GLU A 134 -16.36 -3.04 2.18
N TYR A 135 -15.64 -2.01 2.59
CA TYR A 135 -16.16 -0.65 2.61
C TYR A 135 -16.37 -0.16 1.17
N THR A 136 -17.62 0.14 0.81
CA THR A 136 -18.00 0.50 -0.57
C THR A 136 -17.85 1.98 -0.91
N GLY A 137 -17.21 2.78 -0.05
CA GLY A 137 -16.78 4.14 -0.38
C GLY A 137 -17.83 5.25 -0.22
N ASN A 138 -19.08 4.93 0.09
CA ASN A 138 -20.16 5.92 0.23
C ASN A 138 -20.33 6.46 1.66
N GLY A 139 -19.34 6.32 2.53
CA GLY A 139 -19.38 6.87 3.89
C GLY A 139 -20.29 6.16 4.89
N TYR A 140 -21.05 5.15 4.47
CA TYR A 140 -21.92 4.39 5.34
C TYR A 140 -21.60 2.90 5.24
N ASN A 141 -21.25 2.31 6.38
CA ASN A 141 -21.51 0.89 6.55
C ASN A 141 -22.99 0.74 6.92
N GLY A 142 -23.56 -0.44 6.80
CA GLY A 142 -24.96 -0.72 7.11
C GLY A 142 -25.44 -0.34 8.53
N ASN A 143 -24.54 0.23 9.37
CA ASN A 143 -24.80 0.67 10.75
C ASN A 143 -24.79 2.20 10.88
N GLY A 144 -24.72 2.98 9.80
CA GLY A 144 -24.85 4.45 9.83
C GLY A 144 -23.64 5.22 10.37
N TYR A 145 -22.48 4.59 10.55
CA TYR A 145 -21.27 5.28 10.99
C TYR A 145 -20.52 5.90 9.82
N ASN A 146 -20.21 7.19 9.95
CA ASN A 146 -19.36 7.91 9.03
C ASN A 146 -17.89 7.66 9.40
N TYR A 147 -17.14 6.97 8.56
CA TYR A 147 -15.72 6.74 8.81
C TYR A 147 -14.91 7.95 8.37
N ASN A 148 -14.36 8.67 9.31
CA ASN A 148 -13.43 9.75 9.03
C ASN A 148 -12.17 9.20 8.34
N ILE A 149 -11.78 9.87 7.25
CA ILE A 149 -10.52 9.64 6.60
C ILE A 149 -9.43 10.21 7.50
N TYR A 150 -8.56 9.36 8.04
CA TYR A 150 -7.43 9.80 8.86
C TYR A 150 -6.16 9.86 8.02
N ASN A 151 -5.41 10.95 8.18
CA ASN A 151 -4.08 11.09 7.61
C ASN A 151 -3.13 10.03 8.17
N SER A 152 -2.25 9.52 7.31
CA SER A 152 -1.35 8.38 7.49
C SER A 152 -0.24 8.53 8.55
N ASN A 153 -0.34 9.50 9.44
CA ASN A 153 0.67 9.70 10.49
C ASN A 153 0.82 8.51 11.47
N ILE A 154 -0.09 7.55 11.42
CA ILE A 154 -0.05 6.39 12.32
C ILE A 154 1.12 5.45 12.02
N TYR A 155 1.48 5.29 10.75
CA TYR A 155 2.64 4.44 10.39
C TYR A 155 3.98 5.15 10.54
N ARG A 156 3.96 6.49 10.72
CA ARG A 156 5.16 7.28 10.95
C ARG A 156 5.62 7.24 12.41
N ASN A 157 4.70 6.95 13.34
CA ASN A 157 4.96 7.03 14.78
C ASN A 157 5.08 5.69 15.49
N ASN A 158 4.84 4.57 14.82
CA ASN A 158 4.99 3.24 15.41
C ASN A 158 6.38 2.63 15.20
N GLY A 159 7.36 3.45 14.88
CA GLY A 159 8.78 3.11 14.83
C GLY A 159 9.46 3.33 16.18
N ILE A 160 8.79 2.97 17.27
CA ILE A 160 9.40 2.87 18.59
C ILE A 160 9.09 1.49 19.14
#